data_5fec9c7b3f466a857f3bd4c935445cb1
#
_entry.id   5fec9c7b3f466a857f3bd4c935445cb1
#
_cell.length_a   1.000
_cell.length_b   1.000
_cell.length_c   1.000
_cell.angle_alpha   90.00
_cell.angle_beta   90.00
_cell.angle_gamma   90.00
#
_symmetry.space_group_name_H-M   'P 1'
#
loop_
_entity.id
_entity.type
_entity.pdbx_description
1 polymer ?
#
loop_
_entity_poly.entity_id
_entity_poly.type
_entity_poly.pdbx_seq_one_letter_code
_entity_poly.pdbx_strand_id
1 'polypeptide(L)'
;MKMMNIKQWLLASASLLLLSACSDDSASKNKTAEDGRIPIMLGSCIDDGTTRSGSNIQNNKFKQGAIIDVQIEPTDIYATTHYDLLQYQVSNSTGGLTPVKKVYPYYPVEGGTVDIYAVYPVGKLDAESFTVKTEQLNDQNYKDSDLMFAKVTNQASTQNTVTLPFRHLLSKIIVKLTEGDNGEDVENSKVSLLNVATKINLTGRGELGTVDESSRTTIKMSNDGSVSSAAIIVPQEVPSGVLIEVKLANNDIVNYKMPQNMIFESGKKYTYNIKVVEETLMVNYDIEPWIETDDFEQNIKL
;
A
#
# COMPACT_ATOMS: atom_id res chain seq x y z
N MET A 1 3.47 -67.45 -14.58
CA MET A 1 2.02 -67.18 -14.77
C MET A 1 1.73 -65.76 -14.44
N LYS A 2 1.24 -65.00 -15.40
CA LYS A 2 0.76 -63.60 -15.46
C LYS A 2 1.62 -62.51 -14.79
N MET A 3 2.38 -61.85 -15.64
CA MET A 3 2.95 -60.52 -15.43
C MET A 3 1.89 -59.47 -15.25
N MET A 4 2.07 -58.55 -14.27
CA MET A 4 1.30 -57.35 -14.14
C MET A 4 2.17 -56.13 -14.40
N ASN A 5 1.84 -55.40 -15.48
CA ASN A 5 2.51 -54.19 -15.89
C ASN A 5 2.23 -53.04 -14.91
N ILE A 6 3.26 -52.44 -14.32
CA ILE A 6 3.17 -51.19 -13.57
C ILE A 6 3.36 -50.08 -14.60
N LYS A 7 2.30 -49.38 -14.93
CA LYS A 7 2.34 -48.09 -15.65
C LYS A 7 2.85 -47.01 -14.71
N GLN A 8 4.03 -46.50 -15.00
CA GLN A 8 4.56 -45.27 -14.38
C GLN A 8 3.71 -44.07 -14.82
N TRP A 9 3.07 -43.41 -13.88
CA TRP A 9 2.48 -42.10 -14.06
C TRP A 9 3.54 -41.05 -13.79
N LEU A 10 4.03 -40.42 -14.84
CA LEU A 10 4.78 -39.17 -14.77
C LEU A 10 3.80 -38.06 -14.44
N LEU A 11 3.81 -37.61 -13.20
CA LEU A 11 3.19 -36.36 -12.78
C LEU A 11 4.07 -35.22 -13.24
N ALA A 12 3.74 -34.63 -14.37
CA ALA A 12 4.22 -33.32 -14.77
C ALA A 12 3.56 -32.29 -13.87
N SER A 13 4.31 -31.77 -12.89
CA SER A 13 3.91 -30.60 -12.12
C SER A 13 4.00 -29.35 -13.01
N ALA A 14 2.90 -29.01 -13.65
CA ALA A 14 2.73 -27.69 -14.26
C ALA A 14 2.56 -26.68 -13.12
N SER A 15 3.64 -25.94 -12.83
CA SER A 15 3.55 -24.73 -12.00
C SER A 15 2.75 -23.69 -12.75
N LEU A 16 1.45 -23.64 -12.44
CA LEU A 16 0.55 -22.58 -12.88
C LEU A 16 0.90 -21.33 -12.08
N LEU A 17 1.64 -20.42 -12.72
CA LEU A 17 1.74 -19.04 -12.25
C LEU A 17 0.35 -18.42 -12.35
N LEU A 18 -0.36 -18.37 -11.24
CA LEU A 18 -1.61 -17.63 -11.13
C LEU A 18 -1.25 -16.14 -11.12
N LEU A 19 -1.29 -15.52 -12.28
CA LEU A 19 -1.39 -14.08 -12.41
C LEU A 19 -2.76 -13.68 -11.83
N SER A 20 -2.75 -13.01 -10.69
CA SER A 20 -3.95 -12.38 -10.15
C SER A 20 -4.41 -11.31 -11.13
N ALA A 21 -5.49 -11.62 -11.84
CA ALA A 21 -6.05 -10.71 -12.82
C ALA A 21 -6.92 -9.67 -12.11
N CYS A 22 -6.40 -8.46 -11.96
CA CYS A 22 -7.25 -7.28 -11.95
C CYS A 22 -7.80 -7.12 -13.38
N SER A 23 -8.87 -7.84 -13.71
CA SER A 23 -9.49 -7.74 -15.02
C SER A 23 -10.59 -6.69 -14.97
N ASP A 24 -10.39 -5.60 -15.66
CA ASP A 24 -11.47 -4.69 -16.00
C ASP A 24 -11.43 -4.37 -17.50
N ASP A 25 -12.44 -4.87 -18.21
CA ASP A 25 -12.70 -4.63 -19.62
C ASP A 25 -13.23 -3.21 -19.83
N SER A 26 -12.32 -2.23 -19.87
CA SER A 26 -12.60 -0.99 -20.59
C SER A 26 -11.71 -0.93 -21.83
N ALA A 27 -12.21 -1.53 -22.89
CA ALA A 27 -11.58 -1.50 -24.21
C ALA A 27 -11.51 -0.05 -24.73
N SER A 28 -10.51 0.69 -24.26
CA SER A 28 -10.02 1.86 -24.99
C SER A 28 -9.35 1.31 -26.26
N LYS A 29 -9.93 1.60 -27.44
CA LYS A 29 -9.30 1.27 -28.73
C LYS A 29 -7.96 1.99 -28.81
N ASN A 30 -6.89 1.27 -28.50
CA ASN A 30 -5.53 1.75 -28.57
C ASN A 30 -5.20 2.09 -30.04
N LYS A 31 -4.98 3.36 -30.29
CA LYS A 31 -4.49 3.82 -31.60
C LYS A 31 -2.98 3.59 -31.64
N THR A 32 -2.52 2.76 -32.57
CA THR A 32 -1.13 2.79 -33.01
C THR A 32 -0.81 4.20 -33.47
N ALA A 33 0.37 4.74 -33.13
CA ALA A 33 0.78 6.03 -33.63
C ALA A 33 0.85 6.00 -35.17
N GLU A 34 0.74 7.16 -35.81
CA GLU A 34 0.82 7.29 -37.31
C GLU A 34 2.14 6.73 -37.85
N ASP A 35 3.19 6.68 -37.04
CA ASP A 35 4.51 6.14 -37.34
C ASP A 35 4.69 4.64 -37.00
N GLY A 36 3.62 3.93 -36.65
CA GLY A 36 3.64 2.50 -36.33
C GLY A 36 4.09 2.15 -34.93
N ARG A 37 4.48 3.12 -34.07
CA ARG A 37 4.87 2.87 -32.69
C ARG A 37 3.68 2.47 -31.83
N ILE A 38 3.89 1.56 -30.89
CA ILE A 38 2.88 1.09 -29.95
C ILE A 38 3.02 1.88 -28.63
N PRO A 39 2.01 2.67 -28.24
CA PRO A 39 2.04 3.41 -26.97
C PRO A 39 1.93 2.45 -25.79
N ILE A 40 2.62 2.79 -24.68
CA ILE A 40 2.51 2.08 -23.41
C ILE A 40 1.34 2.68 -22.62
N MET A 41 0.24 1.94 -22.58
CA MET A 41 -0.98 2.31 -21.86
C MET A 41 -0.93 1.70 -20.48
N LEU A 42 -1.17 2.50 -19.41
CA LEU A 42 -1.08 2.07 -18.04
C LEU A 42 -2.42 2.14 -17.32
N GLY A 43 -2.64 1.20 -16.43
CA GLY A 43 -3.68 1.21 -15.42
C GLY A 43 -3.08 0.90 -14.05
N SER A 44 -3.82 1.14 -12.98
CA SER A 44 -3.40 0.85 -11.61
C SER A 44 -4.43 0.00 -10.89
N CYS A 45 -3.96 -0.91 -10.04
CA CYS A 45 -4.76 -1.55 -9.01
C CYS A 45 -3.93 -1.60 -7.73
N ILE A 46 -4.60 -1.75 -6.59
CA ILE A 46 -3.92 -2.02 -5.32
C ILE A 46 -3.94 -3.53 -5.12
N ASP A 47 -2.76 -4.14 -5.07
CA ASP A 47 -2.59 -5.58 -4.87
C ASP A 47 -2.60 -5.87 -3.37
N ASP A 48 -3.64 -6.55 -2.92
CA ASP A 48 -3.82 -6.94 -1.53
C ASP A 48 -3.26 -8.34 -1.20
N GLY A 49 -2.60 -8.97 -2.16
CA GLY A 49 -2.02 -10.31 -1.99
C GLY A 49 -3.04 -11.43 -1.77
N THR A 50 -4.33 -11.17 -1.95
CA THR A 50 -5.38 -12.18 -1.84
C THR A 50 -5.96 -12.56 -3.19
N THR A 51 -5.86 -13.82 -3.56
CA THR A 51 -6.65 -14.42 -4.63
C THR A 51 -8.09 -14.58 -4.13
N ARG A 52 -8.95 -13.60 -4.37
CA ARG A 52 -10.38 -13.74 -4.09
C ARG A 52 -11.14 -14.12 -5.35
N SER A 53 -11.63 -15.34 -5.37
CA SER A 53 -12.76 -15.73 -6.16
C SER A 53 -14.04 -15.28 -5.42
N GLY A 54 -14.68 -14.21 -5.88
CA GLY A 54 -15.96 -13.78 -5.30
C GLY A 54 -16.18 -12.28 -5.43
N SER A 55 -17.20 -11.94 -6.21
CA SER A 55 -17.80 -10.64 -6.46
C SER A 55 -17.71 -9.63 -5.32
N ASN A 56 -17.40 -8.37 -5.66
CA ASN A 56 -17.45 -7.13 -4.91
C ASN A 56 -16.15 -6.66 -4.26
N ILE A 57 -15.09 -6.51 -5.05
CA ILE A 57 -13.94 -5.69 -4.67
C ILE A 57 -14.03 -4.40 -5.51
N GLN A 58 -14.69 -3.38 -4.99
CA GLN A 58 -14.76 -2.08 -5.66
C GLN A 58 -13.73 -1.06 -5.14
N ASN A 59 -12.99 -1.31 -4.06
CA ASN A 59 -12.31 -0.26 -3.33
C ASN A 59 -10.79 -0.35 -3.20
N ASN A 60 -10.13 -1.27 -3.89
CA ASN A 60 -8.66 -1.32 -3.95
C ASN A 60 -8.13 -0.48 -5.12
N LYS A 61 -8.55 0.78 -5.21
CA LYS A 61 -8.15 1.68 -6.31
C LYS A 61 -7.82 3.07 -5.78
N PHE A 62 -6.86 3.70 -6.41
CA PHE A 62 -6.55 5.08 -6.13
C PHE A 62 -7.75 6.00 -6.39
N LYS A 63 -7.89 7.02 -5.57
CA LYS A 63 -8.87 8.08 -5.80
C LYS A 63 -8.57 8.77 -7.13
N GLN A 64 -9.62 9.03 -7.92
CA GLN A 64 -9.50 9.81 -9.15
C GLN A 64 -8.80 11.15 -8.89
N GLY A 65 -7.84 11.50 -9.72
CA GLY A 65 -7.01 12.69 -9.57
C GLY A 65 -5.69 12.47 -8.84
N ALA A 66 -5.48 11.32 -8.17
CA ALA A 66 -4.18 10.98 -7.58
C ALA A 66 -3.07 10.98 -8.66
N ILE A 67 -1.89 11.49 -8.30
CA ILE A 67 -0.74 11.55 -9.19
C ILE A 67 0.31 10.56 -8.72
N ILE A 68 0.87 9.80 -9.65
CA ILE A 68 1.88 8.77 -9.44
C ILE A 68 3.11 9.07 -10.31
N ASP A 69 4.30 8.78 -9.78
CA ASP A 69 5.53 8.76 -10.57
C ASP A 69 5.70 7.40 -11.23
N VAL A 70 6.13 7.41 -12.48
CA VAL A 70 6.39 6.21 -13.28
C VAL A 70 7.73 6.35 -13.98
N GLN A 71 8.53 5.29 -13.95
CA GLN A 71 9.75 5.12 -14.72
C GLN A 71 9.61 3.90 -15.62
N ILE A 72 10.06 4.02 -16.87
CA ILE A 72 10.02 2.93 -17.85
C ILE A 72 11.41 2.76 -18.42
N GLU A 73 11.98 1.58 -18.26
CA GLU A 73 13.31 1.23 -18.71
C GLU A 73 13.25 0.08 -19.71
N PRO A 74 13.90 0.16 -20.88
CA PRO A 74 14.07 -1.00 -21.73
C PRO A 74 14.97 -2.01 -21.01
N THR A 75 14.68 -3.29 -21.17
CA THR A 75 15.54 -4.36 -20.63
C THR A 75 16.79 -4.60 -21.46
N ASP A 76 16.77 -4.16 -22.72
CA ASP A 76 17.95 -4.17 -23.59
C ASP A 76 18.79 -2.92 -23.33
N ILE A 77 20.03 -3.09 -22.90
CA ILE A 77 20.99 -2.03 -22.60
C ILE A 77 21.37 -1.19 -23.84
N TYR A 78 21.13 -1.69 -25.05
CA TYR A 78 21.38 -0.97 -26.30
C TYR A 78 20.16 -0.19 -26.80
N ALA A 79 19.00 -0.36 -26.17
CA ALA A 79 17.82 0.40 -26.56
C ALA A 79 17.99 1.88 -26.19
N THR A 80 17.63 2.77 -27.12
CA THR A 80 17.76 4.21 -26.94
C THR A 80 16.54 4.84 -26.26
N THR A 81 15.46 4.09 -26.11
CA THR A 81 14.21 4.57 -25.57
C THR A 81 14.21 4.38 -24.05
N HIS A 82 14.28 5.49 -23.35
CA HIS A 82 14.29 5.51 -21.88
C HIS A 82 13.36 6.63 -21.40
N TYR A 83 12.53 6.36 -20.40
CA TYR A 83 11.58 7.32 -19.86
C TYR A 83 11.76 7.46 -18.37
N ASP A 84 12.53 8.45 -17.97
CA ASP A 84 12.71 8.84 -16.59
C ASP A 84 11.55 9.71 -16.11
N LEU A 85 11.13 9.45 -14.89
CA LEU A 85 10.24 10.30 -14.09
C LEU A 85 9.06 10.88 -14.89
N LEU A 86 8.20 10.00 -15.36
CA LEU A 86 6.89 10.36 -15.90
C LEU A 86 5.88 10.52 -14.77
N GLN A 87 4.96 11.46 -14.91
CA GLN A 87 3.84 11.62 -14.01
C GLN A 87 2.55 11.19 -14.68
N TYR A 88 1.78 10.35 -13.99
CA TYR A 88 0.47 9.90 -14.42
C TYR A 88 -0.59 10.29 -13.41
N GLN A 89 -1.77 10.63 -13.89
CA GLN A 89 -2.95 10.91 -13.08
C GLN A 89 -3.95 9.76 -13.22
N VAL A 90 -4.53 9.35 -12.11
CA VAL A 90 -5.66 8.41 -12.10
C VAL A 90 -6.88 9.11 -12.72
N SER A 91 -7.30 8.64 -13.90
CA SER A 91 -8.28 9.31 -14.74
C SER A 91 -9.72 8.92 -14.45
N ASN A 92 -9.94 7.76 -13.84
CA ASN A 92 -11.27 7.22 -13.56
C ASN A 92 -11.29 6.32 -12.32
N SER A 93 -12.49 5.92 -11.91
CA SER A 93 -12.71 5.03 -10.76
C SER A 93 -12.25 3.58 -11.01
N THR A 94 -11.90 3.20 -12.24
CA THR A 94 -11.40 1.85 -12.56
C THR A 94 -9.87 1.77 -12.54
N GLY A 95 -9.17 2.86 -12.17
CA GLY A 95 -7.72 2.89 -12.04
C GLY A 95 -6.97 3.20 -13.34
N GLY A 96 -7.65 3.64 -14.40
CA GLY A 96 -7.01 4.07 -15.65
C GLY A 96 -6.03 5.21 -15.40
N LEU A 97 -4.84 5.16 -16.03
CA LEU A 97 -3.78 6.13 -15.87
C LEU A 97 -3.60 6.96 -17.14
N THR A 98 -3.52 8.27 -17.00
CA THR A 98 -3.29 9.20 -18.11
C THR A 98 -2.04 10.05 -17.82
N PRO A 99 -1.07 10.16 -18.75
CA PRO A 99 0.10 11.00 -18.57
C PRO A 99 -0.31 12.46 -18.32
N VAL A 100 0.22 13.07 -17.26
CA VAL A 100 -0.06 14.48 -16.93
C VAL A 100 0.32 15.41 -18.09
N LYS A 101 1.43 15.15 -18.76
CA LYS A 101 1.88 15.90 -19.94
C LYS A 101 1.16 15.51 -21.23
N LYS A 102 0.21 14.56 -21.20
CA LYS A 102 -0.55 14.04 -22.34
C LYS A 102 0.32 13.48 -23.48
N VAL A 103 1.53 13.07 -23.18
CA VAL A 103 2.46 12.41 -24.10
C VAL A 103 2.67 10.99 -23.59
N TYR A 104 2.31 10.01 -24.39
CA TYR A 104 2.48 8.60 -24.06
C TYR A 104 3.89 8.13 -24.41
N PRO A 105 4.54 7.34 -23.54
CA PRO A 105 5.73 6.60 -23.90
C PRO A 105 5.38 5.47 -24.88
N TYR A 106 6.38 5.01 -25.62
CA TYR A 106 6.22 3.92 -26.60
C TYR A 106 7.17 2.77 -26.29
N TYR A 107 6.78 1.58 -26.66
CA TYR A 107 7.69 0.43 -26.65
C TYR A 107 8.87 0.66 -27.61
N PRO A 108 10.06 0.07 -27.32
CA PRO A 108 11.21 0.13 -28.21
C PRO A 108 10.85 -0.36 -29.63
N VAL A 109 11.28 0.40 -30.64
CA VAL A 109 10.97 0.08 -32.06
C VAL A 109 11.73 -1.18 -32.51
N GLU A 110 12.89 -1.37 -31.95
CA GLU A 110 13.76 -2.54 -32.20
C GLU A 110 13.23 -3.84 -31.60
N GLY A 111 12.13 -3.76 -30.85
CA GLY A 111 11.58 -4.87 -30.08
C GLY A 111 12.17 -4.93 -28.68
N GLY A 112 11.98 -6.07 -27.99
CA GLY A 112 12.40 -6.25 -26.60
C GLY A 112 11.28 -5.98 -25.61
N THR A 113 11.65 -5.93 -24.34
CA THR A 113 10.73 -5.73 -23.22
C THR A 113 11.10 -4.48 -22.43
N VAL A 114 10.19 -4.01 -21.60
CA VAL A 114 10.43 -2.89 -20.69
C VAL A 114 10.14 -3.30 -19.25
N ASP A 115 10.88 -2.71 -18.32
CA ASP A 115 10.57 -2.72 -16.90
C ASP A 115 9.86 -1.41 -16.54
N ILE A 116 8.78 -1.51 -15.77
CA ILE A 116 7.97 -0.36 -15.37
C ILE A 116 7.95 -0.31 -13.84
N TYR A 117 8.33 0.82 -13.28
CA TYR A 117 8.32 1.10 -11.86
C TYR A 117 7.38 2.26 -11.58
N ALA A 118 6.61 2.18 -10.52
CA ALA A 118 5.70 3.25 -10.14
C ALA A 118 5.65 3.43 -8.63
N VAL A 119 5.56 4.68 -8.18
CA VAL A 119 5.54 5.05 -6.76
C VAL A 119 4.45 6.08 -6.49
N TYR A 120 3.77 5.93 -5.37
CA TYR A 120 2.87 6.91 -4.77
C TYR A 120 3.31 7.16 -3.32
N PRO A 121 3.26 8.41 -2.79
CA PRO A 121 2.89 9.64 -3.48
C PRO A 121 3.96 10.14 -4.45
N VAL A 122 3.55 11.07 -5.31
CA VAL A 122 4.42 11.73 -6.29
C VAL A 122 5.67 12.36 -5.64
N GLY A 123 6.82 12.33 -6.34
CA GLY A 123 8.10 12.85 -5.85
C GLY A 123 8.86 11.86 -4.95
N LYS A 124 8.51 10.56 -4.99
CA LYS A 124 9.16 9.55 -4.14
C LYS A 124 9.90 8.46 -4.92
N LEU A 125 9.83 8.46 -6.25
CA LEU A 125 10.53 7.47 -7.06
C LEU A 125 12.05 7.53 -6.90
N ASP A 126 12.63 8.74 -6.92
CA ASP A 126 14.06 8.99 -6.79
C ASP A 126 14.43 9.59 -5.40
N ALA A 127 13.53 9.53 -4.44
CA ALA A 127 13.80 10.08 -3.11
C ALA A 127 14.74 9.17 -2.32
N GLU A 128 15.67 9.78 -1.57
CA GLU A 128 16.60 9.05 -0.68
C GLU A 128 15.92 8.58 0.62
N SER A 129 14.78 9.15 0.97
CA SER A 129 14.05 8.81 2.19
C SER A 129 12.57 9.14 2.10
N PHE A 130 11.79 8.48 2.95
CA PHE A 130 10.39 8.78 3.18
C PHE A 130 10.15 9.07 4.66
N THR A 131 9.29 10.08 4.92
CA THR A 131 8.92 10.45 6.29
C THR A 131 7.41 10.51 6.40
N VAL A 132 6.82 9.74 7.31
CA VAL A 132 5.40 9.82 7.65
C VAL A 132 5.10 11.08 8.46
N LYS A 133 3.91 11.62 8.33
CA LYS A 133 3.47 12.77 9.13
C LYS A 133 3.30 12.37 10.60
N THR A 134 3.75 13.24 11.50
CA THR A 134 3.53 13.06 12.95
C THR A 134 2.11 13.40 13.39
N GLU A 135 1.42 14.23 12.62
CA GLU A 135 0.02 14.59 12.84
C GLU A 135 -0.83 14.04 11.69
N GLN A 136 -1.33 12.82 11.85
CA GLN A 136 -2.17 12.16 10.84
C GLN A 136 -3.67 12.40 11.13
N LEU A 137 -4.00 13.57 11.69
CA LEU A 137 -5.34 13.92 12.18
C LEU A 137 -6.35 14.22 11.05
N ASN A 138 -5.89 14.41 9.84
CA ASN A 138 -6.71 14.69 8.67
C ASN A 138 -6.38 13.75 7.52
N ASP A 139 -7.32 13.61 6.61
CA ASP A 139 -7.23 12.72 5.45
C ASP A 139 -5.98 12.95 4.59
N GLN A 140 -5.59 14.21 4.39
CA GLN A 140 -4.41 14.53 3.56
C GLN A 140 -3.11 14.07 4.21
N ASN A 141 -2.88 14.39 5.48
CA ASN A 141 -1.67 13.96 6.21
C ASN A 141 -1.59 12.44 6.34
N TYR A 142 -2.73 11.78 6.54
CA TYR A 142 -2.81 10.33 6.57
C TYR A 142 -2.42 9.73 5.22
N LYS A 143 -2.98 10.21 4.12
CA LYS A 143 -2.66 9.75 2.75
C LYS A 143 -1.23 10.08 2.34
N ASP A 144 -0.72 11.25 2.72
CA ASP A 144 0.68 11.62 2.46
C ASP A 144 1.68 10.74 3.21
N SER A 145 1.21 10.01 4.24
CA SER A 145 2.00 9.04 4.98
C SER A 145 2.00 7.64 4.37
N ASP A 146 1.24 7.41 3.30
CA ASP A 146 1.14 6.11 2.66
C ASP A 146 2.08 6.02 1.46
N LEU A 147 3.12 5.19 1.58
CA LEU A 147 4.06 4.92 0.50
C LEU A 147 3.68 3.61 -0.18
N MET A 148 3.38 3.70 -1.47
CA MET A 148 3.01 2.54 -2.29
C MET A 148 3.93 2.38 -3.49
N PHE A 149 4.16 1.14 -3.90
CA PHE A 149 5.04 0.79 -4.99
C PHE A 149 4.42 -0.28 -5.89
N ALA A 150 4.63 -0.14 -7.19
CA ALA A 150 4.31 -1.16 -8.19
C ALA A 150 5.50 -1.41 -9.11
N LYS A 151 5.65 -2.66 -9.55
CA LYS A 151 6.68 -3.08 -10.50
C LYS A 151 6.09 -4.10 -11.47
N VAL A 152 6.33 -3.87 -12.76
CA VAL A 152 6.09 -4.86 -13.82
C VAL A 152 7.39 -5.03 -14.59
N THR A 153 7.90 -6.25 -14.68
CA THR A 153 9.19 -6.55 -15.34
C THR A 153 9.00 -7.36 -16.60
N ASN A 154 9.93 -7.19 -17.54
CA ASN A 154 9.94 -7.91 -18.81
C ASN A 154 8.63 -7.77 -19.61
N GLN A 155 7.98 -6.61 -19.53
CA GLN A 155 6.74 -6.37 -20.24
C GLN A 155 6.98 -6.30 -21.74
N ALA A 156 6.51 -7.30 -22.47
CA ALA A 156 6.54 -7.31 -23.92
C ALA A 156 5.57 -6.28 -24.50
N SER A 157 5.88 -5.81 -25.72
CA SER A 157 5.03 -4.88 -26.45
C SER A 157 3.60 -5.41 -26.56
N THR A 158 2.62 -4.57 -26.22
CA THR A 158 1.19 -4.91 -26.25
C THR A 158 0.36 -3.67 -26.57
N GLN A 159 -0.78 -3.87 -27.21
CA GLN A 159 -1.81 -2.86 -27.38
C GLN A 159 -2.79 -2.78 -26.22
N ASN A 160 -2.70 -3.72 -25.28
CA ASN A 160 -3.53 -3.74 -24.08
C ASN A 160 -2.95 -2.82 -23.00
N THR A 161 -3.80 -2.40 -22.08
CA THR A 161 -3.37 -1.67 -20.88
C THR A 161 -2.55 -2.57 -19.97
N VAL A 162 -1.37 -2.12 -19.57
CA VAL A 162 -0.52 -2.79 -18.55
C VAL A 162 -0.97 -2.30 -17.18
N THR A 163 -1.47 -3.21 -16.35
CA THR A 163 -1.91 -2.90 -15.00
C THR A 163 -0.73 -2.93 -14.03
N LEU A 164 -0.55 -1.87 -13.27
CA LEU A 164 0.47 -1.72 -12.23
C LEU A 164 -0.11 -2.17 -10.88
N PRO A 165 0.35 -3.30 -10.30
CA PRO A 165 -0.12 -3.81 -9.02
C PRO A 165 0.58 -3.07 -7.88
N PHE A 166 -0.05 -2.03 -7.34
CA PHE A 166 0.49 -1.30 -6.20
C PHE A 166 0.29 -2.06 -4.90
N ARG A 167 1.28 -2.00 -4.03
CA ARG A 167 1.23 -2.53 -2.67
C ARG A 167 1.68 -1.47 -1.68
N HIS A 168 1.09 -1.49 -0.49
CA HIS A 168 1.54 -0.67 0.63
C HIS A 168 2.92 -1.15 1.10
N LEU A 169 3.85 -0.23 1.27
CA LEU A 169 5.21 -0.53 1.76
C LEU A 169 5.36 -0.30 3.26
N LEU A 170 4.43 0.42 3.87
CA LEU A 170 4.49 0.78 5.28
C LEU A 170 3.61 -0.14 6.13
N SER A 171 3.48 0.17 7.42
CA SER A 171 2.64 -0.58 8.37
C SER A 171 1.47 0.30 8.80
N LYS A 172 0.25 -0.27 8.81
CA LYS A 172 -0.97 0.40 9.27
C LYS A 172 -1.30 -0.04 10.69
N ILE A 173 -1.52 0.91 11.58
CA ILE A 173 -1.97 0.67 12.96
C ILE A 173 -3.40 1.17 13.08
N ILE A 174 -4.29 0.31 13.58
CA ILE A 174 -5.67 0.66 13.93
C ILE A 174 -5.84 0.43 15.43
N VAL A 175 -6.44 1.38 16.11
CA VAL A 175 -6.85 1.26 17.51
C VAL A 175 -8.36 1.41 17.58
N LYS A 176 -9.03 0.36 18.06
CA LYS A 176 -10.48 0.34 18.31
C LYS A 176 -10.70 0.36 19.81
N LEU A 177 -11.38 1.40 20.29
CA LEU A 177 -11.70 1.56 21.70
C LEU A 177 -13.09 1.02 21.99
N THR A 178 -13.24 0.37 23.14
CA THR A 178 -14.54 -0.05 23.69
C THR A 178 -14.59 0.27 25.18
N GLU A 179 -15.75 0.70 25.65
CA GLU A 179 -15.99 0.89 27.07
C GLU A 179 -16.00 -0.43 27.83
N GLY A 180 -15.48 -0.43 29.04
CA GLY A 180 -15.65 -1.51 30.01
C GLY A 180 -17.02 -1.47 30.67
N ASP A 181 -17.38 -2.52 31.43
CA ASP A 181 -18.68 -2.62 32.11
C ASP A 181 -18.93 -1.50 33.12
N ASN A 182 -17.86 -0.92 33.67
CA ASN A 182 -17.85 0.29 34.51
C ASN A 182 -16.76 1.24 33.99
N GLY A 183 -16.55 1.27 32.64
CA GLY A 183 -15.46 2.00 32.02
C GLY A 183 -15.80 3.44 31.74
N GLU A 184 -14.76 4.19 31.43
CA GLU A 184 -14.86 5.57 31.00
C GLU A 184 -15.42 5.68 29.58
N ASP A 185 -16.14 6.77 29.31
CA ASP A 185 -16.60 7.13 27.97
C ASP A 185 -15.40 7.28 27.04
N VAL A 186 -15.37 6.46 25.98
CA VAL A 186 -14.29 6.43 24.98
C VAL A 186 -14.61 7.29 23.75
N GLU A 187 -15.81 7.86 23.66
CA GLU A 187 -16.15 8.78 22.58
C GLU A 187 -15.26 10.04 22.63
N ASN A 188 -14.90 10.55 21.48
CA ASN A 188 -14.04 11.74 21.35
C ASN A 188 -12.64 11.60 21.98
N SER A 189 -12.21 10.38 22.33
CA SER A 189 -10.84 10.12 22.78
C SER A 189 -9.83 10.41 21.68
N LYS A 190 -8.62 10.83 22.08
CA LYS A 190 -7.51 11.06 21.16
C LYS A 190 -6.46 9.98 21.38
N VAL A 191 -6.03 9.36 20.29
CA VAL A 191 -5.04 8.27 20.35
C VAL A 191 -3.72 8.73 19.75
N SER A 192 -2.63 8.38 20.41
CA SER A 192 -1.28 8.65 19.94
C SER A 192 -0.41 7.40 20.02
N LEU A 193 0.47 7.22 19.04
CA LEU A 193 1.55 6.23 19.09
C LEU A 193 2.82 6.90 19.61
N LEU A 194 3.44 6.33 20.62
CA LEU A 194 4.61 6.88 21.27
C LEU A 194 5.88 6.13 20.85
N ASN A 195 7.00 6.84 20.78
CA ASN A 195 8.32 6.28 20.54
C ASN A 195 8.43 5.46 19.23
N VAL A 196 7.77 5.89 18.17
CA VAL A 196 7.85 5.27 16.84
C VAL A 196 8.74 6.11 15.92
N ALA A 197 9.59 5.45 15.13
CA ALA A 197 10.36 6.12 14.10
C ALA A 197 9.44 6.57 12.96
N THR A 198 9.71 7.76 12.43
CA THR A 198 8.88 8.37 11.38
C THR A 198 9.55 8.38 10.01
N LYS A 199 10.86 8.08 9.94
CA LYS A 199 11.63 8.18 8.71
C LYS A 199 12.32 6.85 8.38
N ILE A 200 12.28 6.50 7.09
CA ILE A 200 12.98 5.35 6.51
C ILE A 200 13.76 5.80 5.28
N ASN A 201 14.97 5.29 5.11
CA ASN A 201 15.74 5.49 3.90
C ASN A 201 15.16 4.68 2.75
N LEU A 202 15.32 5.16 1.53
CA LEU A 202 14.95 4.45 0.30
C LEU A 202 16.23 4.07 -0.45
N THR A 203 16.22 2.90 -1.07
CA THR A 203 17.38 2.38 -1.82
C THR A 203 17.28 2.65 -3.32
N GLY A 204 16.35 3.51 -3.70
CA GLY A 204 15.98 3.83 -5.08
C GLY A 204 14.67 3.16 -5.49
N ARG A 205 13.98 3.76 -6.46
CA ARG A 205 12.71 3.24 -7.03
C ARG A 205 11.63 2.93 -5.96
N GLY A 206 11.67 3.67 -4.83
CA GLY A 206 10.73 3.49 -3.72
C GLY A 206 10.96 2.24 -2.87
N GLU A 207 12.03 1.47 -3.07
CA GLU A 207 12.33 0.32 -2.22
C GLU A 207 12.82 0.76 -0.83
N LEU A 208 12.36 0.06 0.22
CA LEU A 208 12.67 0.39 1.61
C LEU A 208 14.11 -0.02 1.97
N GLY A 209 14.82 0.89 2.62
CA GLY A 209 16.13 0.68 3.22
C GLY A 209 16.05 0.63 4.75
N THR A 210 16.99 1.29 5.42
CA THR A 210 17.11 1.30 6.88
C THR A 210 16.24 2.38 7.53
N VAL A 211 15.70 2.06 8.69
CA VAL A 211 14.95 3.01 9.54
C VAL A 211 15.92 4.04 10.15
N ASP A 212 15.52 5.30 10.17
CA ASP A 212 16.22 6.34 10.90
C ASP A 212 15.75 6.36 12.36
N GLU A 213 16.50 5.68 13.22
CA GLU A 213 16.18 5.56 14.65
C GLU A 213 16.15 6.91 15.40
N SER A 214 16.85 7.93 14.87
CA SER A 214 16.85 9.28 15.44
C SER A 214 15.52 10.03 15.19
N SER A 215 14.69 9.53 14.30
CA SER A 215 13.38 10.10 13.95
C SER A 215 12.25 9.69 14.91
N ARG A 216 12.53 8.92 15.98
CA ARG A 216 11.51 8.47 16.94
C ARG A 216 10.82 9.63 17.62
N THR A 217 9.50 9.59 17.58
CA THR A 217 8.64 10.64 18.16
C THR A 217 7.22 10.10 18.40
N THR A 218 6.31 10.99 18.73
CA THR A 218 4.88 10.69 18.86
C THR A 218 4.16 10.96 17.55
N ILE A 219 3.29 10.02 17.15
CA ILE A 219 2.34 10.19 16.03
C ILE A 219 0.94 10.32 16.60
N LYS A 220 0.25 11.42 16.28
CA LYS A 220 -1.18 11.59 16.57
C LYS A 220 -1.99 10.89 15.48
N MET A 221 -2.82 9.96 15.89
CA MET A 221 -3.59 9.12 14.98
C MET A 221 -4.80 9.86 14.42
N SER A 222 -5.17 9.54 13.19
CA SER A 222 -6.43 9.95 12.58
C SER A 222 -7.61 9.38 13.39
N ASN A 223 -8.66 10.16 13.55
CA ASN A 223 -9.91 9.74 14.19
C ASN A 223 -11.05 10.30 13.34
N ASP A 224 -11.99 9.46 12.98
CA ASP A 224 -13.16 9.82 12.16
C ASP A 224 -14.36 10.33 12.99
N GLY A 225 -14.13 10.62 14.27
CA GLY A 225 -15.19 10.95 15.22
C GLY A 225 -15.84 9.73 15.86
N SER A 226 -15.35 8.54 15.55
CA SER A 226 -15.75 7.27 16.16
C SER A 226 -14.76 6.84 17.24
N VAL A 227 -14.98 5.64 17.76
CA VAL A 227 -14.07 4.97 18.72
C VAL A 227 -12.86 4.30 18.01
N SER A 228 -12.68 4.54 16.72
CA SER A 228 -11.59 3.97 15.92
C SER A 228 -10.61 5.04 15.47
N SER A 229 -9.32 4.76 15.62
CA SER A 229 -8.23 5.63 15.19
C SER A 229 -7.23 4.85 14.34
N ALA A 230 -6.62 5.52 13.36
CA ALA A 230 -5.61 4.89 12.52
C ALA A 230 -4.37 5.77 12.32
N ALA A 231 -3.23 5.11 12.12
CA ALA A 231 -1.99 5.75 11.69
C ALA A 231 -1.17 4.82 10.80
N ILE A 232 -0.34 5.43 9.96
CA ILE A 232 0.66 4.77 9.14
C ILE A 232 2.03 5.06 9.73
N ILE A 233 2.84 4.02 9.92
CA ILE A 233 4.20 4.12 10.44
C ILE A 233 5.18 3.41 9.50
N VAL A 234 6.44 3.79 9.53
CA VAL A 234 7.48 3.04 8.82
C VAL A 234 7.66 1.65 9.46
N PRO A 235 7.93 0.59 8.68
CA PRO A 235 8.24 -0.74 9.22
C PRO A 235 9.45 -0.65 10.13
N GLN A 236 9.31 -1.16 11.37
CA GLN A 236 10.33 -0.97 12.40
C GLN A 236 10.17 -1.97 13.55
N GLU A 237 11.22 -2.16 14.33
CA GLU A 237 11.13 -2.71 15.67
C GLU A 237 10.90 -1.59 16.67
N VAL A 238 9.86 -1.70 17.48
CA VAL A 238 9.60 -0.77 18.58
C VAL A 238 9.95 -1.48 19.90
N PRO A 239 10.85 -0.90 20.71
CA PRO A 239 11.21 -1.47 22.02
C PRO A 239 10.01 -1.59 22.95
N SER A 240 10.06 -2.54 23.88
CA SER A 240 9.08 -2.66 24.97
C SER A 240 8.92 -1.34 25.72
N GLY A 241 7.71 -1.00 26.07
CA GLY A 241 7.39 0.28 26.70
C GLY A 241 6.02 0.78 26.31
N VAL A 242 5.69 2.02 26.63
CA VAL A 242 4.41 2.63 26.25
C VAL A 242 4.38 2.83 24.75
N LEU A 243 3.45 2.16 24.07
CA LEU A 243 3.23 2.31 22.63
C LEU A 243 2.01 3.19 22.33
N ILE A 244 0.89 2.95 23.02
CA ILE A 244 -0.37 3.65 22.73
C ILE A 244 -0.76 4.48 23.96
N GLU A 245 -0.98 5.75 23.72
CA GLU A 245 -1.58 6.68 24.67
C GLU A 245 -3.00 7.00 24.21
N VAL A 246 -3.95 6.84 25.11
CA VAL A 246 -5.35 7.24 24.91
C VAL A 246 -5.67 8.36 25.88
N LYS A 247 -5.94 9.54 25.33
CA LYS A 247 -6.45 10.67 26.09
C LYS A 247 -7.97 10.72 25.97
N LEU A 248 -8.66 10.42 27.04
CA LEU A 248 -10.12 10.40 27.14
C LEU A 248 -10.70 11.82 27.06
N ALA A 249 -12.02 11.92 26.82
CA ALA A 249 -12.73 13.20 26.74
C ALA A 249 -12.67 14.02 28.04
N ASN A 250 -12.61 13.37 29.21
CA ASN A 250 -12.43 13.98 30.52
C ASN A 250 -11.01 14.46 30.81
N ASN A 251 -10.06 14.27 29.86
CA ASN A 251 -8.61 14.52 29.89
C ASN A 251 -7.78 13.49 30.66
N ASP A 252 -8.35 12.42 31.15
CA ASP A 252 -7.57 11.31 31.72
C ASP A 252 -6.73 10.64 30.64
N ILE A 253 -5.57 10.13 31.02
CA ILE A 253 -4.63 9.50 30.13
C ILE A 253 -4.43 8.05 30.57
N VAL A 254 -4.72 7.13 29.68
CA VAL A 254 -4.46 5.72 29.84
C VAL A 254 -3.47 5.22 28.80
N ASN A 255 -2.57 4.33 29.21
CA ASN A 255 -1.44 3.93 28.38
C ASN A 255 -1.39 2.41 28.22
N TYR A 256 -1.23 1.95 26.98
CA TYR A 256 -0.87 0.57 26.71
C TYR A 256 0.65 0.41 26.66
N LYS A 257 1.16 -0.43 27.52
CA LYS A 257 2.58 -0.78 27.59
C LYS A 257 2.80 -2.18 26.99
N MET A 258 3.58 -2.24 25.92
CA MET A 258 4.03 -3.51 25.33
C MET A 258 4.96 -4.24 26.31
N PRO A 259 4.71 -5.55 26.58
CA PRO A 259 5.55 -6.32 27.48
C PRO A 259 6.93 -6.67 26.90
N GLN A 260 7.06 -6.66 25.59
CA GLN A 260 8.26 -6.99 24.83
C GLN A 260 8.37 -6.14 23.57
N ASN A 261 9.54 -6.17 22.91
CA ASN A 261 9.71 -5.54 21.62
C ASN A 261 8.73 -6.09 20.60
N MET A 262 8.29 -5.24 19.69
CA MET A 262 7.38 -5.61 18.61
C MET A 262 7.90 -5.15 17.26
N ILE A 263 7.86 -6.05 16.27
CA ILE A 263 8.23 -5.76 14.89
C ILE A 263 6.96 -5.43 14.11
N PHE A 264 6.94 -4.23 13.53
CA PHE A 264 5.94 -3.81 12.57
C PHE A 264 6.49 -4.02 11.17
N GLU A 265 5.89 -4.96 10.44
CA GLU A 265 6.36 -5.38 9.13
C GLU A 265 5.71 -4.56 8.00
N SER A 266 6.44 -4.42 6.89
CA SER A 266 5.94 -3.81 5.65
C SER A 266 4.70 -4.53 5.12
N GLY A 267 3.69 -3.76 4.69
CA GLY A 267 2.46 -4.30 4.11
C GLY A 267 1.55 -5.04 5.10
N LYS A 268 1.72 -4.79 6.40
CA LYS A 268 0.88 -5.37 7.45
C LYS A 268 0.01 -4.33 8.13
N LYS A 269 -1.18 -4.78 8.53
CA LYS A 269 -2.15 -4.05 9.33
C LYS A 269 -2.24 -4.67 10.72
N TYR A 270 -2.09 -3.84 11.75
CA TYR A 270 -2.13 -4.22 13.16
C TYR A 270 -3.35 -3.58 13.80
N THR A 271 -4.31 -4.38 14.24
CA THR A 271 -5.53 -3.89 14.87
C THR A 271 -5.47 -4.16 16.36
N TYR A 272 -5.40 -3.11 17.17
CA TYR A 272 -5.48 -3.16 18.63
C TYR A 272 -6.92 -2.93 19.07
N ASN A 273 -7.53 -3.94 19.66
CA ASN A 273 -8.84 -3.86 20.29
C ASN A 273 -8.62 -3.57 21.77
N ILE A 274 -8.93 -2.36 22.21
CA ILE A 274 -8.65 -1.85 23.55
C ILE A 274 -9.94 -1.60 24.29
N LYS A 275 -10.15 -2.34 25.38
CA LYS A 275 -11.23 -2.10 26.34
C LYS A 275 -10.70 -1.25 27.48
N VAL A 276 -11.31 -0.09 27.72
CA VAL A 276 -10.97 0.85 28.81
C VAL A 276 -11.79 0.48 30.04
N VAL A 277 -11.13 0.17 31.16
CA VAL A 277 -11.79 -0.23 32.41
C VAL A 277 -11.13 0.52 33.56
N GLU A 278 -11.81 1.45 34.19
CA GLU A 278 -11.37 2.16 35.39
C GLU A 278 -9.87 2.52 35.39
N GLU A 279 -9.46 3.40 34.49
CA GLU A 279 -8.05 3.84 34.32
C GLU A 279 -7.06 2.74 33.87
N THR A 280 -7.54 1.58 33.41
CA THR A 280 -6.73 0.49 32.89
C THR A 280 -7.15 0.10 31.49
N LEU A 281 -6.25 -0.59 30.75
CA LEU A 281 -6.50 -1.07 29.40
C LEU A 281 -6.42 -2.60 29.33
N MET A 282 -7.46 -3.23 28.81
CA MET A 282 -7.41 -4.61 28.34
C MET A 282 -7.18 -4.60 26.84
N VAL A 283 -6.10 -5.21 26.37
CA VAL A 283 -5.68 -5.11 24.97
C VAL A 283 -5.54 -6.48 24.34
N ASN A 284 -6.21 -6.67 23.21
CA ASN A 284 -5.95 -7.75 22.25
C ASN A 284 -5.55 -7.12 20.92
N TYR A 285 -4.69 -7.78 20.15
CA TYR A 285 -4.33 -7.30 18.83
C TYR A 285 -4.31 -8.41 17.79
N ASP A 286 -4.60 -8.05 16.55
CA ASP A 286 -4.57 -8.90 15.36
C ASP A 286 -3.58 -8.34 14.35
N ILE A 287 -2.92 -9.23 13.59
CA ILE A 287 -1.98 -8.88 12.52
C ILE A 287 -2.47 -9.53 11.23
N GLU A 288 -2.67 -8.72 10.22
CA GLU A 288 -3.12 -9.20 8.92
C GLU A 288 -2.41 -8.45 7.76
N PRO A 289 -2.42 -8.96 6.54
CA PRO A 289 -1.97 -8.19 5.39
C PRO A 289 -2.72 -6.86 5.32
N TRP A 290 -2.02 -5.78 4.94
CA TRP A 290 -2.67 -4.49 4.75
C TRP A 290 -3.47 -4.52 3.46
N ILE A 291 -4.75 -4.80 3.62
CA ILE A 291 -5.76 -4.80 2.59
C ILE A 291 -6.68 -3.63 2.89
N GLU A 292 -6.91 -2.76 1.92
CA GLU A 292 -7.93 -1.73 2.07
C GLU A 292 -9.30 -2.40 2.01
N THR A 293 -9.98 -2.43 3.15
CA THR A 293 -11.40 -2.78 3.24
C THR A 293 -12.20 -1.52 3.54
N ASP A 294 -13.41 -1.44 3.03
CA ASP A 294 -14.27 -0.25 3.05
C ASP A 294 -14.58 0.35 4.44
N ASP A 295 -14.25 -0.35 5.52
CA ASP A 295 -14.78 -0.04 6.84
C ASP A 295 -14.20 1.22 7.49
N PHE A 296 -13.01 1.69 7.08
CA PHE A 296 -12.39 2.87 7.70
C PHE A 296 -12.42 4.11 6.79
N GLU A 297 -12.22 3.95 5.47
CA GLU A 297 -12.14 5.10 4.56
C GLU A 297 -13.50 5.71 4.18
N GLN A 298 -14.61 4.98 4.34
CA GLN A 298 -15.95 5.51 4.05
C GLN A 298 -16.47 6.50 5.10
N ASN A 299 -15.91 6.51 6.29
CA ASN A 299 -16.40 7.35 7.40
C ASN A 299 -15.65 8.68 7.55
N ILE A 300 -14.52 8.87 6.85
CA ILE A 300 -13.89 10.19 6.77
C ILE A 300 -14.69 11.03 5.76
N LYS A 301 -15.87 11.48 6.18
CA LYS A 301 -16.62 12.53 5.47
C LYS A 301 -15.96 13.85 5.78
N LEU A 302 -15.59 14.57 4.71
CA LEU A 302 -15.18 15.98 4.72
C LEU A 302 -16.29 16.88 5.27
#